data_de6dc20c2faba5661e002f69a2bd61fd
#
_entry.id   de6dc20c2faba5661e002f69a2bd61fd
#
_cell.length_a   1.000
_cell.length_b   1.000
_cell.length_c   1.000
_cell.angle_alpha   90.00
_cell.angle_beta   90.00
_cell.angle_gamma   90.00
#
_symmetry.space_group_name_H-M   'P 1'
#
loop_
_entity.id
_entity.type
_entity.pdbx_description
1 polymer ?
#
loop_
_entity_poly.entity_id
_entity_poly.type
_entity_poly.pdbx_seq_one_letter_code
_entity_poly.pdbx_strand_id
1 'polypeptide(L)'
;YNTLMEENDIVYGVHAVVESLEANTGNKLYIQDDLRGKNVEKIKALAAEKKVSISWTPKKTLSDMTEGAVHQGFVLRVSEFAYADLSVILEKAEAEDNPLILILDGLTDPHNLGSILRTADATQVAGIIIPKHRAVGVTPVVAKTSTGAVAHVPIARVTNLSQTLDKLKEAGF
;
A
#
# COMPACT_ATOMS: atom_id res chain seq x y z
N TYR A 1 2.07 20.59 13.91
CA TYR A 1 1.24 20.40 12.71
C TYR A 1 0.40 19.18 12.95
N ASN A 2 -0.86 19.42 13.12
CA ASN A 2 -1.85 18.41 13.35
C ASN A 2 -1.85 17.48 12.14
N THR A 3 -1.29 16.33 12.34
CA THR A 3 -1.64 15.16 11.60
C THR A 3 -3.14 14.99 11.80
N LEU A 4 -3.92 15.50 10.87
CA LEU A 4 -5.19 14.89 10.57
C LEU A 4 -4.77 13.48 10.15
N MET A 5 -4.63 12.64 11.15
CA MET A 5 -4.58 11.21 10.99
C MET A 5 -5.78 10.93 10.12
N GLU A 6 -5.47 10.63 8.88
CA GLU A 6 -6.35 9.92 8.01
C GLU A 6 -7.20 9.02 8.88
N GLU A 7 -8.49 9.15 8.79
CA GLU A 7 -9.38 8.07 9.15
C GLU A 7 -8.98 6.92 8.22
N ASN A 8 -7.91 6.25 8.61
CA ASN A 8 -7.50 5.03 7.95
C ASN A 8 -8.63 4.07 8.21
N ASP A 9 -9.37 3.74 7.19
CA ASP A 9 -10.36 2.70 7.27
C ASP A 9 -9.67 1.45 7.81
N ILE A 10 -10.29 0.88 8.81
CA ILE A 10 -9.86 -0.40 9.36
C ILE A 10 -10.88 -1.47 8.99
N VAL A 11 -10.38 -2.65 8.70
CA VAL A 11 -11.18 -3.87 8.64
C VAL A 11 -10.72 -4.82 9.74
N TYR A 12 -11.61 -5.63 10.23
CA TYR A 12 -11.31 -6.54 11.32
C TYR A 12 -12.05 -7.88 11.16
N GLY A 13 -11.56 -8.89 11.86
CA GLY A 13 -12.02 -10.27 11.71
C GLY A 13 -11.32 -11.01 10.57
N VAL A 14 -11.34 -12.33 10.63
CA VAL A 14 -10.57 -13.20 9.74
C VAL A 14 -10.91 -12.97 8.27
N HIS A 15 -12.19 -12.99 7.91
CA HIS A 15 -12.62 -12.91 6.50
C HIS A 15 -12.30 -11.56 5.87
N ALA A 16 -12.65 -10.46 6.53
CA ALA A 16 -12.42 -9.12 6.02
C ALA A 16 -10.92 -8.81 5.87
N VAL A 17 -10.10 -9.27 6.82
CA VAL A 17 -8.64 -9.11 6.76
C VAL A 17 -8.04 -9.91 5.61
N VAL A 18 -8.44 -11.17 5.42
CA VAL A 18 -7.97 -12.00 4.31
C VAL A 18 -8.35 -11.38 2.97
N GLU A 19 -9.60 -10.99 2.79
CA GLU A 19 -10.10 -10.36 1.56
C GLU A 19 -9.33 -9.08 1.21
N SER A 20 -9.10 -8.21 2.20
CA SER A 20 -8.37 -6.96 1.99
C SER A 20 -6.87 -7.17 1.72
N LEU A 21 -6.25 -8.19 2.32
CA LEU A 21 -4.88 -8.57 1.99
C LEU A 21 -4.76 -9.10 0.56
N GLU A 22 -5.69 -9.96 0.14
CA GLU A 22 -5.75 -10.48 -1.24
C GLU A 22 -5.99 -9.37 -2.26
N ALA A 23 -6.77 -8.35 -1.92
CA ALA A 23 -7.02 -7.18 -2.75
C ALA A 23 -5.88 -6.14 -2.77
N ASN A 24 -4.75 -6.39 -2.10
CA ASN A 24 -3.62 -5.46 -1.97
C ASN A 24 -3.96 -4.09 -1.36
N THR A 25 -4.98 -4.02 -0.52
CA THR A 25 -5.40 -2.78 0.16
C THR A 25 -4.82 -2.64 1.57
N GLY A 26 -4.18 -3.66 2.10
CA GLY A 26 -3.63 -3.67 3.46
C GLY A 26 -2.39 -2.78 3.63
N ASN A 27 -2.39 -1.97 4.68
CA ASN A 27 -1.27 -1.10 5.04
C ASN A 27 -0.47 -1.63 6.23
N LYS A 28 -1.17 -2.02 7.29
CA LYS A 28 -0.55 -2.55 8.51
C LYS A 28 -1.52 -3.51 9.19
N LEU A 29 -1.03 -4.70 9.51
CA LEU A 29 -1.77 -5.74 10.20
C LEU A 29 -1.45 -5.74 11.69
N TYR A 30 -2.47 -5.76 12.52
CA TYR A 30 -2.38 -5.92 13.96
C TYR A 30 -2.94 -7.28 14.33
N ILE A 31 -2.16 -8.09 15.01
CA ILE A 31 -2.55 -9.42 15.51
C ILE A 31 -2.48 -9.41 17.02
N GLN A 32 -3.49 -9.97 17.66
CA GLN A 32 -3.51 -10.14 19.12
C GLN A 32 -2.30 -10.98 19.57
N ASP A 33 -1.55 -10.47 20.53
CA ASP A 33 -0.23 -10.97 20.91
C ASP A 33 -0.24 -12.40 21.50
N ASP A 34 -1.33 -12.80 22.16
CA ASP A 34 -1.53 -14.13 22.73
C ASP A 34 -2.30 -15.10 21.82
N LEU A 35 -2.70 -14.63 20.62
CA LEU A 35 -3.48 -15.46 19.69
C LEU A 35 -2.60 -16.50 18.99
N ARG A 36 -3.12 -17.73 18.89
CA ARG A 36 -2.48 -18.86 18.22
C ARG A 36 -3.50 -19.61 17.37
N GLY A 37 -3.03 -20.38 16.41
CA GLY A 37 -3.87 -21.25 15.61
C GLY A 37 -3.71 -21.08 14.09
N LYS A 38 -4.48 -21.86 13.34
CA LYS A 38 -4.39 -21.93 11.88
C LYS A 38 -4.64 -20.59 11.19
N ASN A 39 -5.56 -19.78 11.69
CA ASN A 39 -5.86 -18.47 11.13
C ASN A 39 -4.68 -17.51 11.30
N VAL A 40 -3.97 -17.57 12.41
CA VAL A 40 -2.76 -16.75 12.64
C VAL A 40 -1.70 -17.10 11.61
N GLU A 41 -1.40 -18.40 11.41
CA GLU A 41 -0.39 -18.82 10.45
C GLU A 41 -0.79 -18.49 9.01
N LYS A 42 -2.04 -18.67 8.63
CA LYS A 42 -2.56 -18.31 7.32
C LYS A 42 -2.42 -16.79 7.04
N ILE A 43 -2.87 -15.97 7.97
CA ILE A 43 -2.87 -14.51 7.81
C ILE A 43 -1.45 -13.96 7.84
N LYS A 44 -0.57 -14.51 8.69
CA LYS A 44 0.86 -14.15 8.69
C LYS A 44 1.53 -14.43 7.34
N ALA A 45 1.30 -15.62 6.78
CA ALA A 45 1.85 -16.00 5.49
C ALA A 45 1.36 -15.08 4.38
N LEU A 46 0.06 -14.77 4.37
CA LEU A 46 -0.52 -13.85 3.39
C LEU A 46 -0.01 -12.42 3.55
N ALA A 47 0.14 -11.92 4.77
CA ALA A 47 0.72 -10.62 5.04
C ALA A 47 2.19 -10.53 4.57
N ALA A 48 2.96 -11.59 4.77
CA ALA A 48 4.34 -11.68 4.28
C ALA A 48 4.41 -11.66 2.75
N GLU A 49 3.55 -12.44 2.09
CA GLU A 49 3.43 -12.45 0.62
C GLU A 49 3.08 -11.05 0.09
N LYS A 50 2.14 -10.37 0.72
CA LYS A 50 1.70 -9.00 0.36
C LYS A 50 2.60 -7.89 0.91
N LYS A 51 3.69 -8.24 1.60
CA LYS A 51 4.64 -7.30 2.20
C LYS A 51 4.00 -6.30 3.18
N VAL A 52 2.97 -6.74 3.88
CA VAL A 52 2.28 -5.98 4.92
C VAL A 52 2.97 -6.21 6.25
N SER A 53 3.34 -5.14 6.92
CA SER A 53 3.98 -5.22 8.24
C SER A 53 3.01 -5.71 9.32
N ILE A 54 3.51 -6.54 10.24
CA ILE A 54 2.72 -7.11 11.35
C ILE A 54 3.15 -6.46 12.66
N SER A 55 2.18 -6.07 13.47
CA SER A 55 2.35 -5.61 14.84
C SER A 55 1.58 -6.53 15.79
N TRP A 56 2.29 -7.14 16.73
CA TRP A 56 1.68 -7.92 17.81
C TRP A 56 1.15 -6.95 18.86
N THR A 57 -0.13 -7.04 19.18
CA THR A 57 -0.84 -5.98 19.87
C THR A 57 -1.75 -6.56 20.96
N PRO A 58 -1.79 -5.98 22.17
CA PRO A 58 -2.70 -6.41 23.22
C PRO A 58 -4.16 -6.35 22.79
N LYS A 59 -4.96 -7.33 23.21
CA LYS A 59 -6.40 -7.42 22.91
C LYS A 59 -7.15 -6.11 23.20
N LYS A 60 -6.82 -5.47 24.32
CA LYS A 60 -7.46 -4.19 24.71
C LYS A 60 -7.26 -3.12 23.64
N THR A 61 -6.06 -2.98 23.13
CA THR A 61 -5.76 -2.01 22.07
C THR A 61 -6.53 -2.30 20.79
N LEU A 62 -6.66 -3.58 20.40
CA LEU A 62 -7.47 -3.98 19.25
C LEU A 62 -8.94 -3.64 19.46
N SER A 63 -9.46 -3.87 20.66
CA SER A 63 -10.83 -3.52 21.03
C SER A 63 -11.07 -2.02 21.01
N ASP A 64 -10.10 -1.22 21.45
CA ASP A 64 -10.17 0.22 21.40
C ASP A 64 -10.14 0.71 19.91
N MET A 65 -9.32 0.12 19.06
CA MET A 65 -9.25 0.43 17.63
C MET A 65 -10.55 0.13 16.89
N THR A 66 -11.30 -0.88 17.34
CA THR A 66 -12.53 -1.34 16.69
C THR A 66 -13.80 -0.90 17.42
N GLU A 67 -13.66 0.02 18.39
CA GLU A 67 -14.76 0.53 19.20
C GLU A 67 -15.58 -0.61 19.88
N GLY A 68 -14.88 -1.66 20.31
CA GLY A 68 -15.48 -2.82 20.97
C GLY A 68 -16.11 -3.86 20.03
N ALA A 69 -15.93 -3.74 18.73
CA ALA A 69 -16.44 -4.73 17.78
C ALA A 69 -15.72 -6.08 17.89
N VAL A 70 -16.34 -7.13 17.37
CA VAL A 70 -15.77 -8.49 17.37
C VAL A 70 -14.68 -8.61 16.32
N HIS A 71 -13.44 -8.38 16.69
CA HIS A 71 -12.28 -8.37 15.79
C HIS A 71 -11.58 -9.73 15.61
N GLN A 72 -11.93 -10.74 16.39
CA GLN A 72 -11.33 -12.10 16.33
C GLN A 72 -9.80 -12.12 16.48
N GLY A 73 -9.20 -11.07 17.03
CA GLY A 73 -7.75 -10.91 17.18
C GLY A 73 -7.02 -10.36 15.96
N PHE A 74 -7.73 -9.88 14.93
CA PHE A 74 -7.15 -9.33 13.71
C PHE A 74 -7.78 -7.99 13.35
N VAL A 75 -6.91 -6.99 13.16
CA VAL A 75 -7.27 -5.67 12.67
C VAL A 75 -6.28 -5.28 11.57
N LEU A 76 -6.77 -4.83 10.44
CA LEU A 76 -5.95 -4.38 9.31
C LEU A 76 -6.31 -2.94 8.98
N ARG A 77 -5.30 -2.08 8.94
CA ARG A 77 -5.44 -0.77 8.33
C ARG A 77 -5.42 -0.93 6.81
N VAL A 78 -6.40 -0.37 6.15
CA VAL A 78 -6.56 -0.44 4.69
C VAL A 78 -6.59 0.94 4.08
N SER A 79 -6.28 1.01 2.79
CA SER A 79 -6.59 2.15 1.94
C SER A 79 -7.61 1.73 0.88
N GLU A 80 -8.39 2.66 0.38
CA GLU A 80 -9.29 2.39 -0.75
C GLU A 80 -8.53 2.10 -2.06
N PHE A 81 -7.23 2.41 -2.08
CA PHE A 81 -6.38 2.24 -3.23
C PHE A 81 -5.58 0.94 -3.16
N ALA A 82 -5.67 0.12 -4.21
CA ALA A 82 -4.85 -1.07 -4.38
C ALA A 82 -3.51 -0.72 -5.04
N TYR A 83 -2.41 -0.85 -4.27
CA TYR A 83 -1.06 -0.68 -4.82
C TYR A 83 -0.69 -1.88 -5.68
N ALA A 84 0.01 -1.61 -6.79
CA ALA A 84 0.55 -2.65 -7.65
C ALA A 84 1.84 -3.25 -7.07
N ASP A 85 2.12 -4.49 -7.44
CA ASP A 85 3.46 -5.05 -7.25
C ASP A 85 4.45 -4.44 -8.25
N LEU A 86 5.72 -4.37 -7.89
CA LEU A 86 6.76 -3.84 -8.78
C LEU A 86 6.82 -4.61 -10.13
N SER A 87 6.54 -5.91 -10.11
CA SER A 87 6.49 -6.74 -11.31
C SER A 87 5.49 -6.23 -12.35
N VAL A 88 4.35 -5.71 -11.91
CA VAL A 88 3.33 -5.15 -12.82
C VAL A 88 3.89 -3.94 -13.59
N ILE A 89 4.66 -3.08 -12.90
CA ILE A 89 5.30 -1.92 -13.53
C ILE A 89 6.38 -2.38 -14.50
N LEU A 90 7.18 -3.36 -14.14
CA LEU A 90 8.23 -3.91 -15.00
C LEU A 90 7.64 -4.58 -16.25
N GLU A 91 6.62 -5.42 -16.11
CA GLU A 91 5.93 -6.06 -17.23
C GLU A 91 5.34 -5.02 -18.20
N LYS A 92 4.73 -3.96 -17.68
CA LYS A 92 4.22 -2.87 -18.50
C LYS A 92 5.35 -2.12 -19.22
N ALA A 93 6.45 -1.85 -18.52
CA ALA A 93 7.62 -1.18 -19.09
C ALA A 93 8.30 -2.01 -20.19
N GLU A 94 8.44 -3.33 -19.99
CA GLU A 94 9.01 -4.23 -21.00
C GLU A 94 8.19 -4.30 -22.30
N ALA A 95 6.90 -3.99 -22.24
CA ALA A 95 6.01 -3.96 -23.41
C ALA A 95 6.11 -2.66 -24.21
N GLU A 96 6.85 -1.65 -23.74
CA GLU A 96 6.97 -0.33 -24.36
C GLU A 96 8.34 -0.16 -25.02
N ASP A 97 8.40 0.53 -26.18
CA ASP A 97 9.66 0.80 -26.89
C ASP A 97 10.58 1.77 -26.12
N ASN A 98 9.99 2.74 -25.42
CA ASN A 98 10.71 3.75 -24.63
C ASN A 98 10.08 3.90 -23.26
N PRO A 99 10.23 2.91 -22.38
CA PRO A 99 9.55 2.91 -21.10
C PRO A 99 10.09 3.98 -20.16
N LEU A 100 9.19 4.60 -19.42
CA LEU A 100 9.51 5.55 -18.36
C LEU A 100 8.90 5.09 -17.06
N ILE A 101 9.71 4.94 -16.03
CA ILE A 101 9.28 4.65 -14.65
C ILE A 101 9.64 5.85 -13.78
N LEU A 102 8.68 6.37 -13.03
CA LEU A 102 8.92 7.46 -12.09
C LEU A 102 9.19 6.90 -10.69
N ILE A 103 10.21 7.45 -10.04
CA ILE A 103 10.50 7.19 -8.63
C ILE A 103 10.37 8.50 -7.88
N LEU A 104 9.49 8.55 -6.88
CA LEU A 104 9.22 9.74 -6.09
C LEU A 104 9.74 9.53 -4.68
N ASP A 105 10.91 10.05 -4.39
CA ASP A 105 11.52 9.97 -3.07
C ASP A 105 11.23 11.23 -2.25
N GLY A 106 10.76 11.03 -1.01
CA GLY A 106 10.52 12.13 -0.07
C GLY A 106 9.35 13.05 -0.41
N LEU A 107 8.48 12.68 -1.34
CA LEU A 107 7.26 13.43 -1.64
C LEU A 107 6.24 13.25 -0.51
N THR A 108 5.81 14.35 0.10
CA THR A 108 4.92 14.34 1.27
C THR A 108 3.57 15.01 1.04
N ASP A 109 3.46 15.84 0.01
CA ASP A 109 2.23 16.57 -0.28
C ASP A 109 1.30 15.78 -1.20
N PRO A 110 0.07 15.45 -0.75
CA PRO A 110 -0.91 14.72 -1.55
C PRO A 110 -1.34 15.47 -2.82
N HIS A 111 -1.40 16.80 -2.82
CA HIS A 111 -1.72 17.57 -4.02
C HIS A 111 -0.64 17.44 -5.09
N ASN A 112 0.62 17.42 -4.69
CA ASN A 112 1.74 17.22 -5.62
C ASN A 112 1.70 15.80 -6.22
N LEU A 113 1.42 14.78 -5.41
CA LEU A 113 1.27 13.42 -5.94
C LEU A 113 0.12 13.34 -6.94
N GLY A 114 -1.03 13.94 -6.65
CA GLY A 114 -2.16 13.99 -7.57
C GLY A 114 -1.82 14.69 -8.90
N SER A 115 -1.08 15.80 -8.84
CA SER A 115 -0.61 16.53 -10.02
C SER A 115 0.38 15.73 -10.86
N ILE A 116 1.32 15.04 -10.21
CA ILE A 116 2.29 14.16 -10.88
C ILE A 116 1.56 12.99 -11.55
N LEU A 117 0.56 12.39 -10.90
CA LEU A 117 -0.24 11.32 -11.48
C LEU A 117 -0.95 11.73 -12.76
N ARG A 118 -1.50 12.95 -12.82
CA ARG A 118 -2.11 13.48 -14.04
C ARG A 118 -1.11 13.58 -15.18
N THR A 119 0.08 14.06 -14.90
CA THR A 119 1.15 14.14 -15.91
C THR A 119 1.63 12.75 -16.32
N ALA A 120 1.77 11.85 -15.36
CA ALA A 120 2.17 10.47 -15.62
C ALA A 120 1.16 9.71 -16.50
N ASP A 121 -0.13 9.91 -16.28
CA ASP A 121 -1.19 9.36 -17.12
C ASP A 121 -1.14 9.93 -18.55
N ALA A 122 -1.02 11.25 -18.66
CA ALA A 122 -0.94 11.93 -19.96
C ALA A 122 0.31 11.54 -20.79
N THR A 123 1.41 11.24 -20.13
CA THR A 123 2.68 10.82 -20.76
C THR A 123 2.84 9.30 -20.82
N GLN A 124 1.84 8.55 -20.38
CA GLN A 124 1.81 7.09 -20.43
C GLN A 124 3.03 6.42 -19.78
N VAL A 125 3.45 6.91 -18.61
CA VAL A 125 4.52 6.25 -17.86
C VAL A 125 4.10 4.83 -17.47
N ALA A 126 5.05 3.91 -17.43
CA ALA A 126 4.80 2.51 -17.08
C ALA A 126 4.33 2.34 -15.63
N GLY A 127 4.80 3.20 -14.74
CA GLY A 127 4.35 3.24 -13.35
C GLY A 127 5.10 4.23 -12.48
N ILE A 128 4.63 4.36 -11.26
CA ILE A 128 5.23 5.19 -10.22
C ILE A 128 5.65 4.31 -9.04
N ILE A 129 6.85 4.55 -8.53
CA ILE A 129 7.37 3.88 -7.33
C ILE A 129 7.51 4.92 -6.23
N ILE A 130 6.94 4.63 -5.08
CA ILE A 130 7.03 5.47 -3.88
C ILE A 130 7.56 4.67 -2.68
N PRO A 131 8.28 5.32 -1.74
CA PRO A 131 8.64 4.67 -0.50
C PRO A 131 7.41 4.38 0.36
N LYS A 132 7.45 3.29 1.12
CA LYS A 132 6.41 2.95 2.10
C LYS A 132 6.41 3.89 3.30
N HIS A 133 7.56 4.44 3.65
CA HIS A 133 7.76 5.30 4.80
C HIS A 133 8.24 6.68 4.38
N ARG A 134 7.89 7.70 5.16
CA ARG A 134 8.27 9.11 4.95
C ARG A 134 7.86 9.66 3.58
N ALA A 135 6.76 9.16 3.04
CA ALA A 135 6.19 9.62 1.78
C ALA A 135 4.67 9.61 1.88
N VAL A 136 4.05 10.45 1.05
CA VAL A 136 2.61 10.44 0.90
C VAL A 136 2.16 9.14 0.21
N GLY A 137 1.10 8.54 0.72
CA GLY A 137 0.39 7.46 0.04
C GLY A 137 -0.76 7.97 -0.82
N VAL A 138 -1.44 7.06 -1.50
CA VAL A 138 -2.65 7.38 -2.24
C VAL A 138 -3.81 7.51 -1.25
N THR A 139 -4.30 8.73 -1.10
CA THR A 139 -5.39 9.12 -0.21
C THR A 139 -6.60 9.57 -1.05
N PRO A 140 -7.79 9.77 -0.46
CA PRO A 140 -8.92 10.39 -1.16
C PRO A 140 -8.58 11.74 -1.78
N VAL A 141 -7.70 12.53 -1.14
CA VAL A 141 -7.21 13.80 -1.70
C VAL A 141 -6.42 13.57 -2.97
N VAL A 142 -5.52 12.59 -3.01
CA VAL A 142 -4.75 12.21 -4.20
C VAL A 142 -5.69 11.72 -5.31
N ALA A 143 -6.64 10.85 -4.99
CA ALA A 143 -7.62 10.35 -5.94
C ALA A 143 -8.42 11.49 -6.59
N LYS A 144 -8.89 12.44 -5.77
CA LYS A 144 -9.62 13.63 -6.25
C LYS A 144 -8.74 14.55 -7.09
N THR A 145 -7.54 14.87 -6.63
CA THR A 145 -6.61 15.81 -7.29
C THR A 145 -6.07 15.24 -8.60
N SER A 146 -5.91 13.91 -8.69
CA SER A 146 -5.46 13.23 -9.90
C SER A 146 -6.51 13.16 -11.01
N THR A 147 -7.76 13.54 -10.73
CA THR A 147 -8.88 13.55 -11.70
C THR A 147 -9.05 12.23 -12.48
N GLY A 148 -8.94 11.11 -11.78
CA GLY A 148 -9.09 9.77 -12.34
C GLY A 148 -7.79 9.10 -12.79
N ALA A 149 -6.68 9.83 -12.90
CA ALA A 149 -5.38 9.27 -13.31
C ALA A 149 -4.89 8.15 -12.38
N VAL A 150 -5.27 8.18 -11.11
CA VAL A 150 -4.95 7.14 -10.14
C VAL A 150 -5.45 5.74 -10.53
N ALA A 151 -6.49 5.65 -11.35
CA ALA A 151 -7.02 4.39 -11.85
C ALA A 151 -6.23 3.80 -13.03
N HIS A 152 -5.40 4.60 -13.69
CA HIS A 152 -4.71 4.22 -14.92
C HIS A 152 -3.22 3.99 -14.74
N VAL A 153 -2.60 4.65 -13.75
CA VAL A 153 -1.15 4.57 -13.49
C VAL A 153 -0.87 3.60 -12.36
N PRO A 154 -0.17 2.49 -12.60
CA PRO A 154 0.24 1.58 -11.54
C PRO A 154 1.16 2.29 -10.55
N ILE A 155 0.88 2.15 -9.26
CA ILE A 155 1.69 2.72 -8.18
C ILE A 155 2.15 1.59 -7.28
N ALA A 156 3.46 1.39 -7.18
CA ALA A 156 4.06 0.43 -6.26
C ALA A 156 4.66 1.14 -5.04
N ARG A 157 4.48 0.55 -3.86
CA ARG A 157 5.15 0.97 -2.64
C ARG A 157 6.29 0.02 -2.32
N VAL A 158 7.46 0.56 -2.04
CA VAL A 158 8.64 -0.21 -1.72
C VAL A 158 9.22 0.19 -0.36
N THR A 159 9.82 -0.76 0.34
CA THR A 159 10.42 -0.52 1.65
C THR A 159 11.84 0.03 1.54
N ASN A 160 12.55 -0.27 0.45
CA ASN A 160 13.92 0.14 0.21
C ASN A 160 14.12 0.56 -1.24
N LEU A 161 14.26 1.88 -1.46
CA LEU A 161 14.48 2.43 -2.80
C LEU A 161 15.82 2.02 -3.41
N SER A 162 16.89 1.92 -2.61
CA SER A 162 18.20 1.51 -3.15
C SER A 162 18.16 0.09 -3.73
N GLN A 163 17.55 -0.85 -3.00
CA GLN A 163 17.37 -2.20 -3.51
C GLN A 163 16.44 -2.25 -4.74
N THR A 164 15.45 -1.36 -4.77
CA THR A 164 14.56 -1.26 -5.93
C THR A 164 15.31 -0.73 -7.15
N LEU A 165 16.17 0.27 -6.98
CA LEU A 165 17.03 0.79 -8.05
C LEU A 165 17.97 -0.29 -8.61
N ASP A 166 18.54 -1.14 -7.75
CA ASP A 166 19.38 -2.24 -8.20
C ASP A 166 18.58 -3.24 -9.06
N LYS A 167 17.37 -3.58 -8.65
CA LYS A 167 16.46 -4.43 -9.44
C LYS A 167 16.09 -3.80 -10.80
N LEU A 168 15.85 -2.49 -10.83
CA LEU A 168 15.56 -1.78 -12.08
C LEU A 168 16.77 -1.81 -13.01
N LYS A 169 17.99 -1.61 -12.51
CA LYS A 169 19.24 -1.73 -13.29
C LYS A 169 19.43 -3.14 -13.83
N GLU A 170 19.17 -4.16 -13.02
CA GLU A 170 19.23 -5.56 -13.47
C GLU A 170 18.20 -5.86 -14.57
N ALA A 171 17.06 -5.19 -14.56
CA ALA A 171 16.03 -5.25 -15.60
C ALA A 171 16.33 -4.37 -16.83
N GLY A 172 17.42 -3.60 -16.82
CA GLY A 172 17.86 -2.81 -17.97
C GLY A 172 17.41 -1.34 -17.98
N PHE A 173 16.94 -0.81 -16.82
CA PHE A 173 16.54 0.61 -16.64
C PHE A 173 17.64 1.45 -16.03
#